data_a165c12c2a430ce7a369c30e082edbe4
#
_entry.id   a165c12c2a430ce7a369c30e082edbe4
#
_cell.length_a   1.000
_cell.length_b   1.000
_cell.length_c   1.000
_cell.angle_alpha   90.00
_cell.angle_beta   90.00
_cell.angle_gamma   90.00
#
_symmetry.space_group_name_H-M   'P 1'
#
loop_
_entity.id
_entity.type
_entity.pdbx_description
1 polymer ?
#
loop_
_entity_poly.entity_id
_entity_poly.type
_entity_poly.pdbx_seq_one_letter_code
_entity_poly.pdbx_strand_id
1 'polypeptide(L)'
;MSETDDYGRNLDDDELQQQLRTMVIAGHDTTAAALSWALYHIHRDTGIRERITDELSDGPAPREMPKLPYLSAVIKETLRMHPAVPIVLRRLVEPRSIGGVQFFAGETVGIAVPAIHFNREIWDDPHRFNPDRFLATNPTPFEYLPFGGGHRRCLGASFASHEMAVAIGTMLRTVELSMPNRERRKSPPRSVPRGIAIVPRRDVRLVVTGRARHR
;
A
#
# COMPACT_ATOMS: atom_id res chain seq x y z
N MET A 1 -8.51 -6.05 28.09
CA MET A 1 -8.48 -7.30 27.33
C MET A 1 -7.10 -7.88 27.54
N SER A 2 -6.97 -9.00 28.20
CA SER A 2 -5.68 -9.69 28.36
C SER A 2 -5.43 -10.47 27.08
N GLU A 3 -4.45 -10.04 26.27
CA GLU A 3 -3.98 -10.81 25.14
C GLU A 3 -3.08 -11.92 25.66
N THR A 4 -3.45 -13.16 25.38
CA THR A 4 -2.66 -14.34 25.71
C THR A 4 -1.94 -14.84 24.47
N ASP A 5 -0.73 -15.39 24.65
CA ASP A 5 0.01 -16.09 23.61
C ASP A 5 -0.71 -17.40 23.20
N ASP A 6 -0.17 -18.12 22.21
CA ASP A 6 -0.71 -19.41 21.73
C ASP A 6 -0.76 -20.50 22.81
N TYR A 7 -0.14 -20.27 23.97
CA TYR A 7 -0.11 -21.15 25.16
C TYR A 7 -0.99 -20.65 26.32
N GLY A 8 -1.76 -19.55 26.08
CA GLY A 8 -2.65 -18.99 27.10
C GLY A 8 -1.95 -18.13 28.15
N ARG A 9 -0.68 -17.74 27.96
CA ARG A 9 0.06 -16.86 28.89
C ARG A 9 -0.13 -15.40 28.47
N ASN A 10 -0.26 -14.52 29.44
CA ASN A 10 -0.20 -13.09 29.19
C ASN A 10 1.21 -12.69 28.76
N LEU A 11 1.30 -11.76 27.78
CA LEU A 11 2.57 -11.14 27.42
C LEU A 11 3.10 -10.37 28.66
N ASP A 12 4.39 -10.47 28.92
CA ASP A 12 5.02 -9.59 29.89
C ASP A 12 5.25 -8.19 29.33
N ASP A 13 5.62 -7.24 30.19
CA ASP A 13 5.79 -5.85 29.82
C ASP A 13 6.90 -5.65 28.76
N ASP A 14 7.96 -6.45 28.81
CA ASP A 14 9.06 -6.38 27.85
C ASP A 14 8.64 -6.95 26.48
N GLU A 15 7.92 -8.06 26.48
CA GLU A 15 7.34 -8.65 25.25
C GLU A 15 6.35 -7.66 24.61
N LEU A 16 5.46 -7.05 25.40
CA LEU A 16 4.51 -6.06 24.93
C LEU A 16 5.21 -4.84 24.34
N GLN A 17 6.23 -4.30 25.00
CA GLN A 17 7.03 -3.19 24.48
C GLN A 17 7.70 -3.54 23.14
N GLN A 18 8.27 -4.75 23.02
CA GLN A 18 8.90 -5.19 21.78
C GLN A 18 7.89 -5.31 20.65
N GLN A 19 6.69 -5.85 20.91
CA GLN A 19 5.60 -5.92 19.92
C GLN A 19 5.17 -4.53 19.47
N LEU A 20 4.93 -3.60 20.40
CA LEU A 20 4.54 -2.22 20.09
C LEU A 20 5.61 -1.49 19.27
N ARG A 21 6.89 -1.61 19.66
CA ARG A 21 8.01 -1.02 18.88
C ARG A 21 8.05 -1.58 17.46
N THR A 22 7.88 -2.90 17.32
CA THR A 22 7.86 -3.56 16.01
C THR A 22 6.72 -3.03 15.13
N MET A 23 5.52 -2.90 15.69
CA MET A 23 4.36 -2.37 14.97
C MET A 23 4.58 -0.92 14.50
N VAL A 24 5.11 -0.06 15.37
CA VAL A 24 5.39 1.35 15.04
C VAL A 24 6.44 1.44 13.93
N ILE A 25 7.55 0.72 14.05
CA ILE A 25 8.64 0.75 13.06
C ILE A 25 8.16 0.18 11.72
N ALA A 26 7.48 -0.96 11.74
CA ALA A 26 7.02 -1.63 10.54
C ALA A 26 5.91 -0.84 9.80
N GLY A 27 5.03 -0.17 10.55
CA GLY A 27 3.91 0.59 9.99
C GLY A 27 4.30 1.97 9.47
N HIS A 28 5.23 2.67 10.13
CA HIS A 28 5.56 4.06 9.81
C HIS A 28 6.10 4.25 8.39
N ASP A 29 7.24 3.66 8.08
CA ASP A 29 7.92 3.91 6.80
C ASP A 29 7.17 3.32 5.61
N THR A 30 6.54 2.16 5.79
CA THR A 30 5.82 1.47 4.72
C THR A 30 4.53 2.21 4.35
N THR A 31 3.76 2.68 5.32
CA THR A 31 2.53 3.46 5.09
C THR A 31 2.86 4.84 4.52
N ALA A 32 3.89 5.52 5.03
CA ALA A 32 4.34 6.81 4.50
C ALA A 32 4.80 6.70 3.03
N ALA A 33 5.51 5.63 2.67
CA ALA A 33 5.90 5.35 1.30
C ALA A 33 4.67 5.16 0.40
N ALA A 34 3.71 4.34 0.81
CA ALA A 34 2.49 4.08 0.07
C ALA A 34 1.64 5.37 -0.09
N LEU A 35 1.50 6.18 0.97
CA LEU A 35 0.83 7.49 0.90
C LEU A 35 1.52 8.44 -0.08
N SER A 36 2.85 8.47 -0.10
CA SER A 36 3.61 9.30 -1.04
C SER A 36 3.28 8.94 -2.49
N TRP A 37 3.22 7.66 -2.81
CA TRP A 37 2.84 7.17 -4.14
C TRP A 37 1.37 7.45 -4.46
N ALA A 38 0.45 7.25 -3.51
CA ALA A 38 -0.96 7.55 -3.69
C ALA A 38 -1.17 9.04 -4.01
N LEU A 39 -0.58 9.93 -3.22
CA LEU A 39 -0.65 11.38 -3.44
C LEU A 39 -0.04 11.80 -4.77
N TYR A 40 1.05 11.14 -5.19
CA TYR A 40 1.63 11.37 -6.52
C TYR A 40 0.62 11.07 -7.63
N HIS A 41 -0.01 9.89 -7.62
CA HIS A 41 -0.96 9.50 -8.67
C HIS A 41 -2.24 10.34 -8.65
N ILE A 42 -2.81 10.59 -7.48
CA ILE A 42 -4.02 11.40 -7.28
C ILE A 42 -3.83 12.82 -7.84
N HIS A 43 -2.67 13.45 -7.59
CA HIS A 43 -2.46 14.84 -8.03
C HIS A 43 -1.82 14.96 -9.40
N ARG A 44 -1.31 13.86 -9.96
CA ARG A 44 -0.85 13.81 -11.34
C ARG A 44 -2.02 13.73 -12.33
N ASP A 45 -3.06 12.99 -12.00
CA ASP A 45 -4.28 12.81 -12.77
C ASP A 45 -5.46 13.49 -12.07
N THR A 46 -5.96 14.57 -12.69
CA THR A 46 -7.08 15.35 -12.14
C THR A 46 -8.37 14.55 -12.09
N GLY A 47 -8.61 13.65 -13.04
CA GLY A 47 -9.81 12.81 -13.06
C GLY A 47 -9.87 11.85 -11.88
N ILE A 48 -8.73 11.31 -11.46
CA ILE A 48 -8.67 10.47 -10.25
C ILE A 48 -9.03 11.29 -9.01
N ARG A 49 -8.44 12.49 -8.88
CA ARG A 49 -8.71 13.38 -7.76
C ARG A 49 -10.18 13.79 -7.70
N GLU A 50 -10.75 14.18 -8.82
CA GLU A 50 -12.16 14.59 -8.94
C GLU A 50 -13.10 13.47 -8.50
N ARG A 51 -12.93 12.26 -8.98
CA ARG A 51 -13.75 11.11 -8.58
C ARG A 51 -13.66 10.78 -7.08
N ILE A 52 -12.47 10.89 -6.46
CA ILE A 52 -12.36 10.73 -5.00
C ILE A 52 -13.08 11.88 -4.29
N THR A 53 -12.95 13.11 -4.79
CA THR A 53 -13.62 14.27 -4.18
C THR A 53 -15.14 14.13 -4.26
N ASP A 54 -15.66 13.60 -5.36
CA ASP A 54 -17.09 13.32 -5.51
C ASP A 54 -17.59 12.26 -4.50
N GLU A 55 -16.82 11.18 -4.28
CA GLU A 55 -17.15 10.19 -3.22
C GLU A 55 -17.10 10.80 -1.80
N LEU A 56 -16.29 11.83 -1.60
CA LEU A 56 -16.16 12.51 -0.31
C LEU A 56 -17.19 13.63 -0.09
N SER A 57 -17.98 13.98 -1.10
CA SER A 57 -18.90 15.12 -1.08
C SER A 57 -20.00 14.99 -0.02
N ASP A 58 -20.47 13.76 0.23
CA ASP A 58 -21.49 13.47 1.25
C ASP A 58 -20.98 13.59 2.70
N GLY A 59 -19.72 13.96 2.88
CA GLY A 59 -19.10 14.17 4.18
C GLY A 59 -18.94 12.92 5.04
N PRO A 60 -18.48 11.77 4.47
CA PRO A 60 -18.39 10.54 5.24
C PRO A 60 -17.51 10.71 6.49
N ALA A 61 -17.91 10.06 7.59
CA ALA A 61 -17.06 10.03 8.79
C ALA A 61 -15.74 9.30 8.49
N PRO A 62 -14.64 9.62 9.20
CA PRO A 62 -13.34 8.96 8.95
C PRO A 62 -13.41 7.43 8.91
N ARG A 63 -14.21 6.81 9.77
CA ARG A 63 -14.41 5.35 9.82
C ARG A 63 -15.10 4.77 8.56
N GLU A 64 -15.74 5.61 7.75
CA GLU A 64 -16.45 5.21 6.54
C GLU A 64 -15.59 5.35 5.29
N MET A 65 -14.55 6.19 5.34
CA MET A 65 -13.65 6.44 4.20
C MET A 65 -13.04 5.16 3.60
N PRO A 66 -12.63 4.14 4.38
CA PRO A 66 -12.13 2.88 3.82
C PRO A 66 -13.17 2.09 3.02
N LYS A 67 -14.45 2.41 3.18
CA LYS A 67 -15.56 1.75 2.45
C LYS A 67 -15.89 2.43 1.13
N LEU A 68 -15.31 3.61 0.87
CA LEU A 68 -15.51 4.32 -0.39
C LEU A 68 -14.89 3.52 -1.54
N PRO A 69 -15.69 3.11 -2.53
CA PRO A 69 -15.24 2.15 -3.54
C PRO A 69 -14.06 2.65 -4.36
N TYR A 70 -14.12 3.89 -4.85
CA TYR A 70 -13.08 4.43 -5.72
C TYR A 70 -11.81 4.80 -4.94
N LEU A 71 -11.93 5.39 -3.75
CA LEU A 71 -10.79 5.64 -2.86
C LEU A 71 -10.07 4.33 -2.52
N SER A 72 -10.82 3.28 -2.18
CA SER A 72 -10.26 1.95 -1.93
C SER A 72 -9.56 1.38 -3.16
N ALA A 73 -10.14 1.55 -4.35
CA ALA A 73 -9.54 1.13 -5.62
C ALA A 73 -8.22 1.87 -5.92
N VAL A 74 -8.16 3.18 -5.67
CA VAL A 74 -6.93 3.98 -5.81
C VAL A 74 -5.83 3.50 -4.87
N ILE A 75 -6.17 3.18 -3.62
CA ILE A 75 -5.22 2.63 -2.65
C ILE A 75 -4.70 1.26 -3.12
N LYS A 76 -5.59 0.38 -3.56
CA LYS A 76 -5.21 -0.96 -4.07
C LYS A 76 -4.31 -0.84 -5.30
N GLU A 77 -4.61 0.03 -6.25
CA GLU A 77 -3.78 0.23 -7.44
C GLU A 77 -2.41 0.83 -7.09
N THR A 78 -2.38 1.74 -6.12
CA THR A 78 -1.12 2.27 -5.59
C THR A 78 -0.23 1.15 -5.03
N LEU A 79 -0.79 0.29 -4.20
CA LEU A 79 -0.08 -0.84 -3.58
C LEU A 79 0.31 -1.92 -4.61
N ARG A 80 -0.47 -2.09 -5.69
CA ARG A 80 -0.11 -2.97 -6.79
C ARG A 80 1.13 -2.47 -7.52
N MET A 81 1.14 -1.20 -7.90
CA MET A 81 2.25 -0.62 -8.68
C MET A 81 3.49 -0.34 -7.82
N HIS A 82 3.29 -0.03 -6.55
CA HIS A 82 4.34 0.38 -5.63
C HIS A 82 4.25 -0.38 -4.30
N PRO A 83 4.44 -1.72 -4.33
CA PRO A 83 4.46 -2.50 -3.09
C PRO A 83 5.61 -2.01 -2.21
N ALA A 84 5.33 -1.66 -0.96
CA ALA A 84 6.34 -1.12 -0.05
C ALA A 84 7.49 -2.11 0.16
N VAL A 85 7.17 -3.41 0.24
CA VAL A 85 8.15 -4.51 0.33
C VAL A 85 8.07 -5.33 -0.96
N PRO A 86 9.03 -5.13 -1.91
CA PRO A 86 8.93 -5.74 -3.25
C PRO A 86 9.35 -7.21 -3.31
N ILE A 87 10.07 -7.71 -2.30
CA ILE A 87 10.55 -9.09 -2.25
C ILE A 87 10.21 -9.69 -0.90
N VAL A 88 9.50 -10.82 -0.93
CA VAL A 88 9.16 -11.59 0.27
C VAL A 88 10.05 -12.82 0.35
N LEU A 89 10.89 -12.88 1.37
CA LEU A 89 11.87 -13.94 1.54
C LEU A 89 11.36 -15.07 2.45
N ARG A 90 11.72 -16.31 2.12
CA ARG A 90 11.47 -17.51 2.94
C ARG A 90 12.70 -18.38 2.98
N ARG A 91 13.13 -18.75 4.17
CA ARG A 91 14.16 -19.77 4.36
C ARG A 91 13.49 -21.13 4.43
N LEU A 92 13.98 -22.08 3.62
CA LEU A 92 13.45 -23.43 3.60
C LEU A 92 13.95 -24.22 4.83
N VAL A 93 13.04 -24.88 5.52
CA VAL A 93 13.36 -25.73 6.66
C VAL A 93 13.59 -27.18 6.23
N GLU A 94 13.13 -27.55 5.05
CA GLU A 94 13.29 -28.85 4.42
C GLU A 94 13.47 -28.69 2.91
N PRO A 95 14.03 -29.70 2.20
CA PRO A 95 14.15 -29.65 0.75
C PRO A 95 12.78 -29.55 0.07
N ARG A 96 12.68 -28.72 -0.98
CA ARG A 96 11.45 -28.51 -1.75
C ARG A 96 11.75 -28.34 -3.22
N SER A 97 10.88 -28.88 -4.07
CA SER A 97 10.84 -28.54 -5.49
C SER A 97 9.87 -27.41 -5.73
N ILE A 98 10.33 -26.32 -6.35
CA ILE A 98 9.53 -25.13 -6.67
C ILE A 98 9.74 -24.83 -8.16
N GLY A 99 8.64 -24.85 -8.95
CA GLY A 99 8.72 -24.60 -10.39
C GLY A 99 9.66 -25.56 -11.15
N GLY A 100 9.79 -26.81 -10.70
CA GLY A 100 10.68 -27.81 -11.28
C GLY A 100 12.16 -27.70 -10.86
N VAL A 101 12.51 -26.72 -10.04
CA VAL A 101 13.86 -26.52 -9.48
C VAL A 101 13.92 -27.10 -8.07
N GLN A 102 14.93 -27.93 -7.81
CA GLN A 102 15.16 -28.49 -6.47
C GLN A 102 15.92 -27.51 -5.60
N PHE A 103 15.38 -27.25 -4.42
CA PHE A 103 16.01 -26.44 -3.37
C PHE A 103 16.29 -27.31 -2.13
N PHE A 104 17.30 -26.91 -1.35
CA PHE A 104 17.73 -27.63 -0.14
C PHE A 104 17.33 -26.88 1.13
N ALA A 105 17.34 -27.60 2.26
CA ALA A 105 17.12 -26.98 3.55
C ALA A 105 18.19 -25.92 3.83
N GLY A 106 17.76 -24.79 4.39
CA GLY A 106 18.62 -23.65 4.69
C GLY A 106 18.72 -22.62 3.55
N GLU A 107 18.36 -22.97 2.32
CA GLU A 107 18.31 -22.01 1.21
C GLU A 107 17.19 -21.00 1.38
N THR A 108 17.40 -19.81 0.83
CA THR A 108 16.41 -18.72 0.87
C THR A 108 15.83 -18.51 -0.51
N VAL A 109 14.50 -18.59 -0.60
CA VAL A 109 13.75 -18.29 -1.81
C VAL A 109 13.05 -16.95 -1.67
N GLY A 110 12.95 -16.18 -2.76
CA GLY A 110 12.31 -14.87 -2.79
C GLY A 110 11.16 -14.84 -3.77
N ILE A 111 10.02 -14.28 -3.33
CA ILE A 111 8.90 -13.97 -4.20
C ILE A 111 9.03 -12.51 -4.60
N ALA A 112 9.28 -12.26 -5.89
CA ALA A 112 9.32 -10.91 -6.45
C ALA A 112 7.89 -10.41 -6.71
N VAL A 113 7.31 -9.67 -5.77
CA VAL A 113 5.95 -9.15 -5.86
C VAL A 113 5.70 -8.35 -7.15
N PRO A 114 6.64 -7.47 -7.61
CA PRO A 114 6.46 -6.77 -8.87
C PRO A 114 6.37 -7.69 -10.10
N ALA A 115 7.05 -8.84 -10.10
CA ALA A 115 6.97 -9.79 -11.21
C ALA A 115 5.54 -10.31 -11.41
N ILE A 116 4.77 -10.44 -10.32
CA ILE A 116 3.36 -10.83 -10.37
C ILE A 116 2.49 -9.63 -10.71
N HIS A 117 2.72 -8.50 -10.05
CA HIS A 117 1.90 -7.29 -10.21
C HIS A 117 2.04 -6.61 -11.57
N PHE A 118 3.11 -6.88 -12.31
CA PHE A 118 3.33 -6.38 -13.66
C PHE A 118 3.24 -7.46 -14.74
N ASN A 119 2.79 -8.67 -14.40
CA ASN A 119 2.55 -9.74 -15.37
C ASN A 119 1.34 -9.41 -16.24
N ARG A 120 1.52 -9.36 -17.57
CA ARG A 120 0.48 -9.06 -18.56
C ARG A 120 -0.57 -10.16 -18.70
N GLU A 121 -0.27 -11.38 -18.29
CA GLU A 121 -1.23 -12.50 -18.29
C GLU A 121 -2.25 -12.35 -17.15
N ILE A 122 -1.91 -11.57 -16.09
CA ILE A 122 -2.76 -11.33 -14.92
C ILE A 122 -3.41 -9.95 -14.98
N TRP A 123 -2.63 -8.94 -15.41
CA TRP A 123 -3.03 -7.53 -15.37
C TRP A 123 -3.01 -6.93 -16.76
N ASP A 124 -4.17 -6.49 -17.25
CA ASP A 124 -4.25 -5.72 -18.48
C ASP A 124 -3.56 -4.36 -18.32
N ASP A 125 -2.73 -3.97 -19.30
CA ASP A 125 -1.90 -2.75 -19.26
C ASP A 125 -1.27 -2.49 -17.86
N PRO A 126 -0.41 -3.39 -17.36
CA PRO A 126 0.02 -3.40 -15.96
C PRO A 126 0.84 -2.15 -15.57
N HIS A 127 1.38 -1.43 -16.54
CA HIS A 127 2.17 -0.21 -16.31
C HIS A 127 1.32 1.07 -16.22
N ARG A 128 0.05 1.00 -16.59
CA ARG A 128 -0.89 2.09 -16.46
C ARG A 128 -1.53 2.07 -15.08
N PHE A 129 -1.50 3.23 -14.39
CA PHE A 129 -2.25 3.41 -13.16
C PHE A 129 -3.73 3.49 -13.47
N ASN A 130 -4.47 2.45 -13.14
CA ASN A 130 -5.89 2.33 -13.45
C ASN A 130 -6.67 1.74 -12.27
N PRO A 131 -7.22 2.56 -11.37
CA PRO A 131 -8.00 2.10 -10.24
C PRO A 131 -9.24 1.29 -10.61
N ASP A 132 -9.83 1.54 -11.80
CA ASP A 132 -11.09 0.90 -12.22
C ASP A 132 -10.96 -0.63 -12.31
N ARG A 133 -9.76 -1.16 -12.47
CA ARG A 133 -9.54 -2.62 -12.42
C ARG A 133 -10.01 -3.25 -11.11
N PHE A 134 -9.88 -2.53 -10.00
CA PHE A 134 -10.33 -3.00 -8.69
C PHE A 134 -11.81 -2.76 -8.40
N LEU A 135 -12.50 -2.03 -9.27
CA LEU A 135 -13.96 -1.94 -9.27
C LEU A 135 -14.59 -3.05 -10.12
N ALA A 136 -13.90 -3.47 -11.17
CA ALA A 136 -14.38 -4.47 -12.11
C ALA A 136 -14.10 -5.91 -11.65
N THR A 137 -12.97 -6.14 -10.96
CA THR A 137 -12.50 -7.48 -10.58
C THR A 137 -11.96 -7.53 -9.16
N ASN A 138 -12.06 -8.71 -8.54
CA ASN A 138 -11.39 -9.03 -7.30
C ASN A 138 -10.26 -10.02 -7.60
N PRO A 139 -8.99 -9.58 -7.66
CA PRO A 139 -7.86 -10.46 -7.88
C PRO A 139 -7.72 -11.45 -6.73
N THR A 140 -7.23 -12.63 -7.04
CA THR A 140 -6.95 -13.66 -6.04
C THR A 140 -5.77 -13.25 -5.13
N PRO A 141 -5.63 -13.88 -3.95
CA PRO A 141 -4.47 -13.64 -3.07
C PRO A 141 -3.11 -14.01 -3.70
N PHE A 142 -3.10 -14.73 -4.82
CA PHE A 142 -1.88 -15.08 -5.57
C PHE A 142 -1.56 -14.09 -6.70
N GLU A 143 -2.52 -13.29 -7.10
CA GLU A 143 -2.37 -12.25 -8.13
C GLU A 143 -2.08 -10.89 -7.51
N TYR A 144 -2.56 -10.64 -6.30
CA TYR A 144 -2.42 -9.36 -5.60
C TYR A 144 -1.85 -9.56 -4.19
N LEU A 145 -0.54 -9.32 -4.04
CA LEU A 145 0.25 -9.63 -2.83
C LEU A 145 0.99 -8.41 -2.22
N PRO A 146 0.41 -7.21 -2.15
CA PRO A 146 1.14 -6.05 -1.59
C PRO A 146 1.50 -6.24 -0.13
N PHE A 147 0.79 -7.10 0.57
CA PHE A 147 0.97 -7.44 1.98
C PHE A 147 1.54 -8.86 2.20
N GLY A 148 2.06 -9.48 1.13
CA GLY A 148 2.50 -10.88 1.16
C GLY A 148 1.34 -11.86 1.31
N GLY A 149 1.64 -13.10 1.70
CA GLY A 149 0.65 -14.17 1.81
C GLY A 149 1.04 -15.28 2.80
N GLY A 150 0.11 -16.20 3.04
CA GLY A 150 0.25 -17.32 3.98
C GLY A 150 0.36 -16.87 5.44
N HIS A 151 0.95 -17.71 6.28
CA HIS A 151 1.11 -17.44 7.73
C HIS A 151 1.94 -16.19 8.08
N ARG A 152 2.72 -15.67 7.12
CA ARG A 152 3.54 -14.46 7.30
C ARG A 152 2.96 -13.25 6.57
N ARG A 153 1.67 -13.28 6.23
CA ARG A 153 0.97 -12.11 5.70
C ARG A 153 1.06 -10.96 6.70
N CYS A 154 1.17 -9.73 6.19
CA CYS A 154 1.24 -8.53 7.03
C CYS A 154 0.06 -8.47 8.01
N LEU A 155 0.36 -8.38 9.30
CA LEU A 155 -0.64 -8.24 10.36
C LEU A 155 -1.38 -6.91 10.25
N GLY A 156 -0.64 -5.83 9.89
CA GLY A 156 -1.15 -4.48 9.76
C GLY A 156 -1.87 -4.17 8.44
N ALA A 157 -2.16 -5.16 7.56
CA ALA A 157 -2.71 -4.91 6.23
C ALA A 157 -4.02 -4.10 6.23
N SER A 158 -4.95 -4.45 7.11
CA SER A 158 -6.23 -3.75 7.27
C SER A 158 -6.03 -2.36 7.87
N PHE A 159 -5.15 -2.23 8.86
CA PHE A 159 -4.82 -0.97 9.50
C PHE A 159 -4.18 0.00 8.51
N ALA A 160 -3.17 -0.44 7.75
CA ALA A 160 -2.51 0.39 6.74
C ALA A 160 -3.49 0.89 5.66
N SER A 161 -4.38 0.02 5.18
CA SER A 161 -5.40 0.42 4.21
C SER A 161 -6.39 1.42 4.79
N HIS A 162 -6.78 1.25 6.05
CA HIS A 162 -7.64 2.17 6.79
C HIS A 162 -6.96 3.53 6.98
N GLU A 163 -5.74 3.53 7.47
CA GLU A 163 -4.93 4.73 7.69
C GLU A 163 -4.74 5.54 6.39
N MET A 164 -4.41 4.86 5.29
CA MET A 164 -4.29 5.50 3.98
C MET A 164 -5.60 6.16 3.55
N ALA A 165 -6.74 5.48 3.71
CA ALA A 165 -8.03 6.02 3.31
C ALA A 165 -8.41 7.26 4.15
N VAL A 166 -8.23 7.19 5.46
CA VAL A 166 -8.51 8.32 6.36
C VAL A 166 -7.57 9.50 6.08
N ALA A 167 -6.27 9.24 5.90
CA ALA A 167 -5.29 10.28 5.62
C ALA A 167 -5.59 10.99 4.29
N ILE A 168 -5.80 10.24 3.21
CA ILE A 168 -6.11 10.79 1.88
C ILE A 168 -7.44 11.55 1.92
N GLY A 169 -8.49 10.92 2.46
CA GLY A 169 -9.82 11.51 2.52
C GLY A 169 -9.86 12.79 3.35
N THR A 170 -9.22 12.79 4.53
CA THR A 170 -9.13 13.98 5.39
C THR A 170 -8.34 15.09 4.71
N MET A 171 -7.22 14.77 4.08
CA MET A 171 -6.39 15.75 3.39
C MET A 171 -7.14 16.42 2.25
N LEU A 172 -7.83 15.65 1.38
CA LEU A 172 -8.60 16.18 0.25
C LEU A 172 -9.83 16.98 0.69
N ARG A 173 -10.41 16.68 1.86
CA ARG A 173 -11.51 17.45 2.44
C ARG A 173 -11.09 18.72 3.17
N THR A 174 -9.83 18.81 3.58
CA THR A 174 -9.37 19.96 4.39
C THR A 174 -8.69 21.02 3.54
N VAL A 175 -7.87 20.60 2.57
CA VAL A 175 -7.06 21.51 1.78
C VAL A 175 -7.13 21.17 0.28
N GLU A 176 -7.09 22.22 -0.54
CA GLU A 176 -6.86 22.07 -1.97
C GLU A 176 -5.36 21.93 -2.22
N LEU A 177 -4.97 20.78 -2.77
CA LEU A 177 -3.60 20.49 -3.14
C LEU A 177 -3.44 20.47 -4.66
N SER A 178 -2.36 21.01 -5.15
CA SER A 178 -2.01 20.99 -6.57
C SER A 178 -0.57 20.54 -6.78
N MET A 179 -0.37 19.69 -7.78
CA MET A 179 0.98 19.39 -8.26
C MET A 179 1.42 20.50 -9.23
N PRO A 180 2.55 21.19 -8.97
CA PRO A 180 3.05 22.22 -9.88
C PRO A 180 3.25 21.67 -11.30
N ASN A 181 2.93 22.46 -12.33
CA ASN A 181 3.03 22.04 -13.72
C ASN A 181 4.42 21.52 -14.09
N ARG A 182 5.48 22.11 -13.51
CA ARG A 182 6.86 21.63 -13.69
C ARG A 182 7.03 20.20 -13.20
N GLU A 183 6.42 19.83 -12.07
CA GLU A 183 6.50 18.47 -11.52
C GLU A 183 5.63 17.50 -12.31
N ARG A 184 4.44 17.93 -12.74
CA ARG A 184 3.50 17.13 -13.53
C ARG A 184 4.08 16.70 -14.88
N ARG A 185 4.89 17.56 -15.53
CA ARG A 185 5.53 17.28 -16.82
C ARG A 185 6.74 16.37 -16.75
N LYS A 186 7.30 16.13 -15.56
CA LYS A 186 8.42 15.20 -15.40
C LYS A 186 7.96 13.76 -15.59
N SER A 187 8.88 12.92 -16.05
CA SER A 187 8.66 11.47 -16.05
C SER A 187 8.34 10.99 -14.62
N PRO A 188 7.56 9.92 -14.46
CA PRO A 188 7.32 9.33 -13.14
C PRO A 188 8.64 9.10 -12.37
N PRO A 189 8.67 9.34 -11.05
CA PRO A 189 9.86 9.05 -10.28
C PRO A 189 10.13 7.54 -10.30
N ARG A 190 11.42 7.17 -10.32
CA ARG A 190 11.80 5.78 -10.14
C ARG A 190 11.57 5.36 -8.69
N SER A 191 11.23 4.12 -8.48
CA SER A 191 11.19 3.48 -7.16
C SER A 191 12.61 3.20 -6.68
N VAL A 192 12.92 3.58 -5.44
CA VAL A 192 14.23 3.31 -4.80
C VAL A 192 14.01 2.78 -3.38
N PRO A 193 14.90 1.90 -2.89
CA PRO A 193 14.84 1.46 -1.51
C PRO A 193 15.23 2.59 -0.55
N ARG A 194 14.49 2.72 0.55
CA ARG A 194 14.79 3.60 1.68
C ARG A 194 14.39 2.87 2.96
N GLY A 195 15.37 2.45 3.75
CA GLY A 195 15.10 1.54 4.87
C GLY A 195 14.46 0.25 4.38
N ILE A 196 13.31 -0.09 4.96
CA ILE A 196 12.54 -1.31 4.62
C ILE A 196 11.55 -1.09 3.46
N ALA A 197 11.31 0.15 3.04
CA ALA A 197 10.29 0.50 2.06
C ALA A 197 10.86 0.98 0.73
N ILE A 198 10.06 0.83 -0.31
CA ILE A 198 10.31 1.40 -1.64
C ILE A 198 9.58 2.73 -1.76
N VAL A 199 10.33 3.80 -1.98
CA VAL A 199 9.83 5.17 -2.04
C VAL A 199 10.07 5.80 -3.42
N PRO A 200 9.39 6.91 -3.77
CA PRO A 200 9.76 7.72 -4.92
C PRO A 200 11.18 8.28 -4.75
N ARG A 201 12.04 8.14 -5.77
CA ARG A 201 13.42 8.70 -5.74
C ARG A 201 13.43 10.22 -5.54
N ARG A 202 12.38 10.90 -5.95
CA ARG A 202 12.22 12.36 -5.81
C ARG A 202 11.03 12.64 -4.92
N ASP A 203 11.12 13.72 -4.16
CA ASP A 203 10.00 14.18 -3.34
C ASP A 203 8.75 14.42 -4.18
N VAL A 204 7.62 14.02 -3.66
CA VAL A 204 6.31 14.37 -4.20
C VAL A 204 5.96 15.76 -3.69
N ARG A 205 6.09 16.76 -4.56
CA ARG A 205 5.84 18.16 -4.21
C ARG A 205 4.42 18.55 -4.56
N LEU A 206 3.68 18.94 -3.54
CA LEU A 206 2.33 19.49 -3.65
C LEU A 206 2.31 20.88 -3.02
N VAL A 207 1.48 21.75 -3.54
CA VAL A 207 1.28 23.11 -3.04
C VAL A 207 -0.14 23.23 -2.55
N VAL A 208 -0.32 23.79 -1.36
CA VAL A 208 -1.63 24.17 -0.84
C VAL A 208 -2.09 25.41 -1.58
N THR A 209 -3.19 25.31 -2.33
CA THR A 209 -3.76 26.41 -3.12
C THR A 209 -4.99 27.04 -2.46
N GLY A 210 -5.53 26.39 -1.45
CA GLY A 210 -6.71 26.88 -0.73
C GLY A 210 -7.20 25.90 0.31
N ARG A 211 -8.31 26.26 0.96
CA ARG A 211 -9.10 25.32 1.75
C ARG A 211 -10.08 24.60 0.84
N ALA A 212 -10.26 23.30 1.05
CA ALA A 212 -11.24 22.53 0.32
C ALA A 212 -12.65 23.15 0.56
N ARG A 213 -13.36 23.41 -0.52
CA ARG A 213 -14.76 23.90 -0.45
C ARG A 213 -15.65 22.68 -0.27
N HIS A 214 -16.35 22.64 0.84
CA HIS A 214 -17.48 21.71 0.99
C HIS A 214 -18.57 22.17 0.01
N ARG A 215 -18.88 21.33 -0.98
CA ARG A 215 -20.08 21.51 -1.81
C ARG A 215 -21.27 20.91 -1.12
#